data_0c1a1504aaa3a23ec10d473b26491bae
#
_entry.id   0c1a1504aaa3a23ec10d473b26491bae
#
_cell.length_a   1.000
_cell.length_b   1.000
_cell.length_c   1.000
_cell.angle_alpha   90.00
_cell.angle_beta   90.00
_cell.angle_gamma   90.00
#
_symmetry.space_group_name_H-M   'P 1'
#
loop_
_entity.id
_entity.type
_entity.pdbx_description
1 polymer ?
#
loop_
_entity_poly.entity_id
_entity_poly.type
_entity_poly.pdbx_seq_one_letter_code
_entity_poly.pdbx_strand_id
1 'polypeptide(L)'
;MIQVQQDPITYVQQRAERFFTSGSVNAVELATQIVGEVLLLGGYEACAIQDGAWWVIGSNVDWLGNHPDYSAKELFSHIVAFPEAGANSMRAEILLMAFAQDVITKGAEGQVVIKGKVEASAKVWRLIASRPGWKRAVAFRLAS
;
A
#
# COMPACT_ATOMS: atom_id res chain seq x y z
N MET A 1 34.91 9.05 -8.31
CA MET A 1 33.59 9.22 -8.95
C MET A 1 32.51 9.13 -7.88
N ILE A 2 31.67 10.14 -7.81
CA ILE A 2 30.59 10.17 -6.84
C ILE A 2 29.37 9.48 -7.48
N GLN A 3 28.91 8.40 -6.86
CA GLN A 3 27.65 7.81 -7.25
C GLN A 3 26.52 8.46 -6.45
N VAL A 4 25.60 9.07 -7.14
CA VAL A 4 24.40 9.59 -6.52
C VAL A 4 23.34 8.50 -6.61
N GLN A 5 23.01 7.90 -5.47
CA GLN A 5 21.91 6.94 -5.40
C GLN A 5 20.62 7.69 -5.24
N GLN A 6 19.68 7.40 -6.11
CA GLN A 6 18.35 7.95 -6.02
C GLN A 6 17.61 7.31 -4.85
N ASP A 7 16.87 8.12 -4.08
CA ASP A 7 15.92 7.62 -3.11
C ASP A 7 14.90 6.69 -3.80
N PRO A 8 14.58 5.52 -3.21
CA PRO A 8 13.63 4.58 -3.82
C PRO A 8 12.29 5.21 -4.21
N ILE A 9 11.74 6.08 -3.38
CA ILE A 9 10.47 6.75 -3.66
C ILE A 9 10.61 7.66 -4.89
N THR A 10 11.66 8.45 -4.96
CA THR A 10 11.94 9.32 -6.12
C THR A 10 12.13 8.49 -7.39
N TYR A 11 12.86 7.38 -7.28
CA TYR A 11 13.05 6.45 -8.41
C TYR A 11 11.70 6.00 -8.98
N VAL A 12 10.78 5.58 -8.10
CA VAL A 12 9.45 5.10 -8.50
C VAL A 12 8.62 6.25 -9.09
N GLN A 13 8.63 7.43 -8.44
CA GLN A 13 7.87 8.59 -8.89
C GLN A 13 8.22 9.00 -10.33
N GLN A 14 9.46 8.88 -10.71
CA GLN A 14 9.94 9.27 -12.04
C GLN A 14 9.62 8.24 -13.12
N ARG A 15 9.06 7.08 -12.74
CA ARG A 15 8.80 5.96 -13.65
C ARG A 15 7.35 5.47 -13.60
N ALA A 16 6.41 6.40 -13.47
CA ALA A 16 4.99 6.06 -13.41
C ALA A 16 4.56 5.16 -14.60
N GLU A 17 5.10 5.40 -15.78
CA GLU A 17 4.78 4.64 -16.98
C GLU A 17 5.14 3.16 -16.88
N ARG A 18 6.01 2.77 -15.96
CA ARG A 18 6.37 1.37 -15.73
C ARG A 18 5.39 0.65 -14.83
N PHE A 19 4.64 1.39 -14.04
CA PHE A 19 3.80 0.83 -12.98
C PHE A 19 2.31 0.91 -13.29
N PHE A 20 1.93 1.68 -14.29
CA PHE A 20 0.53 1.86 -14.67
C PHE A 20 0.34 1.59 -16.16
N THR A 21 -0.68 0.78 -16.50
CA THR A 21 -0.95 0.40 -17.89
C THR A 21 -1.31 1.59 -18.77
N SER A 22 -1.93 2.62 -18.18
CA SER A 22 -2.27 3.86 -18.89
C SER A 22 -1.09 4.83 -19.01
N GLY A 23 0.05 4.53 -18.36
CA GLY A 23 1.22 5.40 -18.31
C GLY A 23 1.11 6.51 -17.27
N SER A 24 -0.01 6.63 -16.57
CA SER A 24 -0.22 7.63 -15.52
C SER A 24 -0.88 7.04 -14.28
N VAL A 25 -0.77 7.73 -13.15
CA VAL A 25 -1.26 7.27 -11.86
C VAL A 25 -2.77 7.02 -11.91
N ASN A 26 -3.18 5.85 -11.44
CA ASN A 26 -4.57 5.42 -11.44
C ASN A 26 -4.91 4.72 -10.14
N ALA A 27 -5.91 5.22 -9.42
CA ALA A 27 -6.28 4.70 -8.10
C ALA A 27 -6.79 3.26 -8.16
N VAL A 28 -7.57 2.91 -9.20
CA VAL A 28 -8.08 1.55 -9.36
C VAL A 28 -6.94 0.57 -9.58
N GLU A 29 -5.94 0.94 -10.38
CA GLU A 29 -4.77 0.08 -10.59
C GLU A 29 -3.96 -0.09 -9.31
N LEU A 30 -3.79 0.97 -8.52
CA LEU A 30 -3.11 0.87 -7.22
C LEU A 30 -3.86 -0.10 -6.30
N ALA A 31 -5.17 0.05 -6.17
CA ALA A 31 -5.99 -0.83 -5.35
C ALA A 31 -5.91 -2.28 -5.83
N THR A 32 -5.99 -2.49 -7.14
CA THR A 32 -5.92 -3.82 -7.75
C THR A 32 -4.58 -4.49 -7.48
N GLN A 33 -3.48 -3.75 -7.56
CA GLN A 33 -2.16 -4.29 -7.28
C GLN A 33 -2.02 -4.74 -5.83
N ILE A 34 -2.56 -3.96 -4.90
CA ILE A 34 -2.54 -4.34 -3.48
C ILE A 34 -3.40 -5.58 -3.24
N VAL A 35 -4.61 -5.64 -3.80
CA VAL A 35 -5.48 -6.82 -3.69
C VAL A 35 -4.78 -8.07 -4.25
N GLY A 36 -4.17 -7.96 -5.42
CA GLY A 36 -3.42 -9.07 -6.02
C GLY A 36 -2.29 -9.57 -5.13
N GLU A 37 -1.57 -8.64 -4.50
CA GLU A 37 -0.51 -8.96 -3.56
C GLU A 37 -1.04 -9.72 -2.34
N VAL A 38 -2.15 -9.26 -1.76
CA VAL A 38 -2.79 -9.95 -0.63
C VAL A 38 -3.13 -11.39 -0.98
N LEU A 39 -3.74 -11.60 -2.16
CA LEU A 39 -4.14 -12.93 -2.60
C LEU A 39 -2.94 -13.85 -2.80
N LEU A 40 -1.85 -13.34 -3.38
CA LEU A 40 -0.62 -14.12 -3.58
C LEU A 40 0.08 -14.45 -2.25
N LEU A 41 -0.15 -13.65 -1.21
CA LEU A 41 0.43 -13.86 0.11
C LEU A 41 -0.48 -14.68 1.04
N GLY A 42 -1.50 -15.33 0.49
CA GLY A 42 -2.34 -16.28 1.22
C GLY A 42 -3.63 -15.74 1.78
N GLY A 43 -4.04 -14.52 1.42
CA GLY A 43 -5.32 -13.97 1.82
C GLY A 43 -6.46 -14.69 1.11
N TYR A 44 -7.44 -15.20 1.89
CA TYR A 44 -8.66 -15.76 1.30
C TYR A 44 -9.67 -14.68 0.99
N GLU A 45 -9.65 -13.62 1.79
CA GLU A 45 -10.55 -12.50 1.68
C GLU A 45 -9.71 -11.23 1.53
N ALA A 46 -9.74 -10.68 0.34
CA ALA A 46 -9.19 -9.37 0.06
C ALA A 46 -10.36 -8.51 -0.40
N CYS A 47 -10.66 -7.48 0.36
CA CYS A 47 -11.78 -6.60 0.09
C CYS A 47 -11.28 -5.20 -0.23
N ALA A 48 -11.72 -4.63 -1.35
CA ALA A 48 -11.43 -3.24 -1.70
C ALA A 48 -12.73 -2.45 -1.66
N ILE A 49 -12.74 -1.38 -0.89
CA ILE A 49 -13.90 -0.51 -0.71
C ILE A 49 -13.49 0.92 -1.07
N GLN A 50 -14.30 1.59 -1.88
CA GLN A 50 -14.15 3.01 -2.12
C GLN A 50 -15.15 3.77 -1.24
N ASP A 51 -14.66 4.72 -0.46
CA ASP A 51 -15.46 5.60 0.37
C ASP A 51 -14.98 7.04 0.14
N GLY A 52 -15.74 7.79 -0.65
CA GLY A 52 -15.32 9.11 -1.09
C GLY A 52 -14.03 9.02 -1.91
N ALA A 53 -13.02 9.79 -1.51
CA ALA A 53 -11.70 9.77 -2.16
C ALA A 53 -10.80 8.63 -1.66
N TRP A 54 -11.21 7.92 -0.62
CA TRP A 54 -10.42 6.85 -0.03
C TRP A 54 -10.67 5.51 -0.71
N TRP A 55 -9.60 4.79 -0.96
CA TRP A 55 -9.62 3.36 -1.27
C TRP A 55 -9.09 2.61 -0.06
N VAL A 56 -9.86 1.62 0.40
CA VAL A 56 -9.55 0.84 1.60
C VAL A 56 -9.46 -0.62 1.22
N ILE A 57 -8.31 -1.23 1.48
CA ILE A 57 -8.10 -2.65 1.26
C ILE A 57 -7.93 -3.33 2.61
N GLY A 58 -8.71 -4.37 2.86
CA GLY A 58 -8.61 -5.14 4.08
C GLY A 58 -8.58 -6.62 3.82
N SER A 59 -8.01 -7.37 4.74
CA SER A 59 -7.89 -8.82 4.63
C SER A 59 -7.87 -9.49 6.00
N ASN A 60 -8.28 -10.75 6.00
CA ASN A 60 -8.20 -11.64 7.16
C ASN A 60 -6.77 -12.12 7.44
N VAL A 61 -5.80 -11.77 6.61
CA VAL A 61 -4.38 -12.06 6.85
C VAL A 61 -3.60 -10.75 6.96
N ASP A 62 -2.57 -10.74 7.79
CA ASP A 62 -1.66 -9.60 7.90
C ASP A 62 -0.53 -9.76 6.88
N TRP A 63 -0.77 -9.30 5.66
CA TRP A 63 0.20 -9.43 4.57
C TRP A 63 1.42 -8.49 4.71
N LEU A 64 1.35 -7.51 5.61
CA LEU A 64 2.46 -6.58 5.86
C LEU A 64 3.28 -6.95 7.08
N GLY A 65 2.66 -7.59 8.06
CA GLY A 65 3.31 -7.92 9.33
C GLY A 65 4.17 -9.17 9.29
N ASN A 66 4.19 -9.91 8.19
CA ASN A 66 4.83 -11.23 8.10
C ASN A 66 6.12 -11.25 7.29
N HIS A 67 6.62 -10.11 6.85
CA HIS A 67 7.87 -10.08 6.08
C HIS A 67 9.06 -10.36 7.00
N PRO A 68 10.00 -11.26 6.60
CA PRO A 68 11.12 -11.62 7.47
C PRO A 68 12.14 -10.50 7.68
N ASP A 69 12.26 -9.55 6.74
CA ASP A 69 13.31 -8.54 6.74
C ASP A 69 12.82 -7.12 6.94
N TYR A 70 11.53 -6.84 6.70
CA TYR A 70 10.97 -5.49 6.75
C TYR A 70 9.73 -5.44 7.63
N SER A 71 9.62 -4.38 8.43
CA SER A 71 8.38 -4.08 9.16
C SER A 71 7.30 -3.64 8.17
N ALA A 72 6.04 -3.62 8.64
CA ALA A 72 4.93 -3.13 7.85
C ALA A 72 5.20 -1.71 7.32
N LYS A 73 5.72 -0.84 8.17
CA LYS A 73 6.03 0.54 7.79
C LYS A 73 7.16 0.61 6.75
N GLU A 74 8.20 -0.22 6.92
CA GLU A 74 9.34 -0.23 6.02
C GLU A 74 8.99 -0.69 4.60
N LEU A 75 7.98 -1.54 4.46
CA LEU A 75 7.53 -2.00 3.14
C LEU A 75 7.05 -0.84 2.25
N PHE A 76 6.61 0.26 2.84
CA PHE A 76 6.16 1.43 2.08
C PHE A 76 7.32 2.31 1.58
N SER A 77 8.52 2.11 2.09
CA SER A 77 9.66 2.99 1.78
C SER A 77 10.83 2.31 1.10
N HIS A 78 10.72 1.03 0.80
CA HIS A 78 11.77 0.23 0.17
C HIS A 78 11.26 -0.46 -1.09
N ILE A 79 12.14 -0.67 -2.05
CA ILE A 79 11.88 -1.55 -3.19
C ILE A 79 12.16 -2.97 -2.71
N VAL A 80 11.10 -3.75 -2.51
CA VAL A 80 11.18 -5.09 -1.93
C VAL A 80 10.77 -6.11 -2.98
N ALA A 81 11.60 -7.14 -3.17
CA ALA A 81 11.30 -8.21 -4.12
C ALA A 81 10.00 -8.94 -3.73
N PHE A 82 9.25 -9.33 -4.74
CA PHE A 82 8.00 -10.06 -4.57
C PHE A 82 8.01 -11.30 -5.48
N PRO A 83 8.82 -12.33 -5.12
CA PRO A 83 9.00 -13.51 -5.99
C PRO A 83 7.72 -14.30 -6.20
N GLU A 84 6.74 -14.22 -5.31
CA GLU A 84 5.44 -14.88 -5.44
C GLU A 84 4.69 -14.40 -6.69
N ALA A 85 4.97 -13.18 -7.17
CA ALA A 85 4.36 -12.61 -8.37
C ALA A 85 5.24 -12.74 -9.61
N GLY A 86 6.48 -13.20 -9.48
CA GLY A 86 7.41 -13.39 -10.60
C GLY A 86 8.81 -12.88 -10.30
N ALA A 87 9.78 -13.30 -11.12
CA ALA A 87 11.20 -13.07 -10.87
C ALA A 87 11.61 -11.60 -10.77
N ASN A 88 10.91 -10.69 -11.49
CA ASN A 88 11.24 -9.26 -11.51
C ASN A 88 10.16 -8.41 -10.84
N SER A 89 9.30 -9.04 -10.05
CA SER A 89 8.21 -8.33 -9.39
C SER A 89 8.67 -7.74 -8.07
N MET A 90 8.01 -6.63 -7.67
CA MET A 90 8.25 -5.96 -6.40
C MET A 90 6.94 -5.75 -5.65
N ARG A 91 7.05 -5.57 -4.33
CA ARG A 91 5.90 -5.23 -3.49
C ARG A 91 5.34 -3.88 -3.91
N ALA A 92 4.01 -3.77 -3.87
CA ALA A 92 3.30 -2.60 -4.38
C ALA A 92 3.16 -1.45 -3.36
N GLU A 93 3.47 -1.67 -2.09
CA GLU A 93 3.28 -0.65 -1.05
C GLU A 93 4.04 0.65 -1.34
N ILE A 94 5.24 0.55 -1.91
CA ILE A 94 6.02 1.74 -2.24
C ILE A 94 5.31 2.62 -3.28
N LEU A 95 4.46 2.05 -4.12
CA LEU A 95 3.68 2.83 -5.10
C LEU A 95 2.72 3.78 -4.39
N LEU A 96 2.15 3.35 -3.26
CA LEU A 96 1.28 4.22 -2.47
C LEU A 96 2.07 5.38 -1.88
N MET A 97 3.25 5.11 -1.32
CA MET A 97 4.11 6.18 -0.80
C MET A 97 4.53 7.15 -1.90
N ALA A 98 4.80 6.64 -3.10
CA ALA A 98 5.26 7.46 -4.21
C ALA A 98 4.14 8.34 -4.81
N PHE A 99 2.93 7.81 -4.93
CA PHE A 99 1.90 8.43 -5.76
C PHE A 99 0.64 8.89 -5.02
N ALA A 100 0.37 8.40 -3.82
CA ALA A 100 -0.79 8.84 -3.06
C ALA A 100 -0.48 10.11 -2.27
N GLN A 101 -1.53 10.85 -1.92
CA GLN A 101 -1.41 12.01 -1.04
C GLN A 101 -1.39 11.59 0.42
N ASP A 102 -2.27 10.67 0.80
CA ASP A 102 -2.34 10.15 2.16
C ASP A 102 -2.39 8.63 2.13
N VAL A 103 -1.68 8.00 3.06
CA VAL A 103 -1.63 6.55 3.20
C VAL A 103 -1.67 6.22 4.69
N ILE A 104 -2.55 5.30 5.05
CA ILE A 104 -2.68 4.81 6.42
C ILE A 104 -2.71 3.29 6.42
N THR A 105 -2.35 2.70 7.54
CA THR A 105 -2.50 1.27 7.75
C THR A 105 -2.93 0.99 9.18
N LYS A 106 -3.59 -0.14 9.39
CA LYS A 106 -3.95 -0.64 10.71
C LYS A 106 -3.75 -2.14 10.75
N GLY A 107 -3.04 -2.59 11.75
CA GLY A 107 -2.81 -4.00 12.05
C GLY A 107 -2.76 -4.19 13.56
N ALA A 108 -2.03 -5.21 14.03
CA ALA A 108 -1.86 -5.46 15.45
C ALA A 108 -1.20 -4.29 16.19
N GLU A 109 -0.39 -3.49 15.50
CA GLU A 109 0.26 -2.31 16.07
C GLU A 109 -0.69 -1.11 16.27
N GLY A 110 -1.93 -1.20 15.77
CA GLY A 110 -2.90 -0.12 15.82
C GLY A 110 -2.89 0.77 14.58
N GLN A 111 -3.40 2.00 14.73
CA GLN A 111 -3.48 2.99 13.65
C GLN A 111 -2.12 3.60 13.36
N VAL A 112 -1.68 3.59 12.12
CA VAL A 112 -0.41 4.20 11.70
C VAL A 112 -0.64 5.06 10.45
N VAL A 113 -0.23 6.32 10.51
CA VAL A 113 -0.20 7.19 9.34
C VAL A 113 1.15 7.01 8.65
N ILE A 114 1.13 6.49 7.44
CA ILE A 114 2.34 6.25 6.64
C ILE A 114 2.76 7.52 5.91
N LYS A 115 1.80 8.25 5.36
CA LYS A 115 2.05 9.47 4.59
C LYS A 115 0.89 10.43 4.77
N GLY A 116 1.19 11.72 4.80
CA GLY A 116 0.19 12.77 4.87
C GLY A 116 -0.27 13.06 6.29
N LYS A 117 -1.44 13.70 6.39
CA LYS A 117 -2.04 14.09 7.66
C LYS A 117 -3.44 13.52 7.73
N VAL A 118 -3.64 12.57 8.66
CA VAL A 118 -4.93 11.93 8.86
C VAL A 118 -5.24 11.95 10.35
N GLU A 119 -6.31 12.63 10.72
CA GLU A 119 -6.74 12.75 12.10
C GLU A 119 -7.15 11.38 12.66
N ALA A 120 -6.88 11.15 13.95
CA ALA A 120 -7.26 9.89 14.61
C ALA A 120 -8.78 9.67 14.60
N SER A 121 -9.57 10.73 14.49
CA SER A 121 -11.03 10.68 14.44
C SER A 121 -11.59 10.61 13.02
N ALA A 122 -10.73 10.53 11.98
CA ALA A 122 -11.19 10.52 10.60
C ALA A 122 -12.12 9.34 10.32
N LYS A 123 -13.11 9.58 9.46
CA LYS A 123 -14.12 8.58 9.11
C LYS A 123 -13.52 7.28 8.57
N VAL A 124 -12.41 7.37 7.83
CA VAL A 124 -11.75 6.19 7.26
C VAL A 124 -11.32 5.20 8.35
N TRP A 125 -10.87 5.66 9.50
CA TRP A 125 -10.52 4.80 10.62
C TRP A 125 -11.75 4.06 11.17
N ARG A 126 -12.90 4.74 11.22
CA ARG A 126 -14.14 4.13 11.67
C ARG A 126 -14.63 3.05 10.71
N LEU A 127 -14.44 3.29 9.41
CA LEU A 127 -14.76 2.29 8.39
C LEU A 127 -13.93 1.03 8.60
N ILE A 128 -12.61 1.19 8.82
CA ILE A 128 -11.71 0.06 9.09
C ILE A 128 -12.15 -0.66 10.37
N ALA A 129 -12.44 0.09 11.44
CA ALA A 129 -12.87 -0.48 12.71
C ALA A 129 -14.21 -1.23 12.62
N SER A 130 -15.04 -0.90 11.63
CA SER A 130 -16.31 -1.60 11.40
C SER A 130 -16.13 -3.01 10.82
N ARG A 131 -14.89 -3.38 10.49
CA ARG A 131 -14.54 -4.68 9.90
C ARG A 131 -13.57 -5.43 10.83
N PRO A 132 -14.08 -5.96 11.96
CA PRO A 132 -13.21 -6.59 12.97
C PRO A 132 -12.50 -7.87 12.48
N GLY A 133 -13.01 -8.51 11.42
CA GLY A 133 -12.36 -9.66 10.83
C GLY A 133 -11.09 -9.35 10.03
N TRP A 134 -10.81 -8.08 9.77
CA TRP A 134 -9.59 -7.70 9.07
C TRP A 134 -8.42 -7.67 10.04
N LYS A 135 -7.39 -8.45 9.75
CA LYS A 135 -6.13 -8.42 10.50
C LYS A 135 -5.21 -7.31 10.03
N ARG A 136 -5.38 -6.86 8.80
CA ARG A 136 -4.66 -5.73 8.23
C ARG A 136 -5.59 -4.94 7.32
N ALA A 137 -5.45 -3.63 7.36
CA ALA A 137 -6.07 -2.73 6.41
C ALA A 137 -5.04 -1.70 5.94
N VAL A 138 -5.13 -1.34 4.68
CA VAL A 138 -4.37 -0.24 4.07
C VAL A 138 -5.36 0.67 3.38
N ALA A 139 -5.23 1.96 3.58
CA ALA A 139 -6.08 2.92 2.88
C ALA A 139 -5.23 4.03 2.29
N PHE A 140 -5.64 4.52 1.14
CA PHE A 140 -4.97 5.62 0.47
C PHE A 140 -5.96 6.50 -0.27
N ARG A 141 -5.56 7.73 -0.51
CA ARG A 141 -6.26 8.64 -1.42
C ARG A 141 -5.25 9.44 -2.23
N LEU A 142 -5.60 9.68 -3.49
CA LEU A 142 -4.79 10.49 -4.38
C LEU A 142 -5.07 11.97 -4.14
N ALA A 143 -4.15 12.83 -4.56
CA ALA A 143 -4.38 14.27 -4.58
C ALA A 143 -5.55 14.61 -5.51
N SER A 144 -6.38 15.50 -5.05
CA SER A 144 -7.52 15.99 -5.85
C SER A 144 -7.08 17.03 -6.86
#